data_4955ec78ffbbee3615fac80f846a37e1
#
_entry.id   4955ec78ffbbee3615fac80f846a37e1
#
_cell.length_a   1.000
_cell.length_b   1.000
_cell.length_c   1.000
_cell.angle_alpha   90.00
_cell.angle_beta   90.00
_cell.angle_gamma   90.00
#
_symmetry.space_group_name_H-M   'P 1'
#
loop_
_entity.id
_entity.type
_entity.pdbx_description
1 polymer ?
#
loop_
_entity_poly.entity_id
_entity_poly.type
_entity_poly.pdbx_seq_one_letter_code
_entity_poly.pdbx_strand_id
1 'polypeptide(L)'
;MTDQKLRGSENQENVDVRRPAAFLDRDGVLNIDHGYTHRPEQLEWIDGAPEAVRLLNQAGYFVFVVTNQSGIARGYYDEAAVKSFHARMQNDLASHGARVDAFYYCPHHPEGTIKSLAINCRCRKPGPGMLEQAASEWPIDRGASFLVGDKDEDVAAAHAFNIRGVKFDFRMEPLADVVRREIAAQLGRKERRPL
;
A
#
# COMPACT_ATOMS: atom_id res chain seq x y z
N MET A 1 -46.12 -9.14 -43.50
CA MET A 1 -45.27 -8.01 -43.12
C MET A 1 -44.78 -8.28 -41.72
N THR A 2 -43.61 -8.86 -41.61
CA THR A 2 -42.98 -9.29 -40.35
C THR A 2 -41.77 -8.42 -40.11
N ASP A 3 -41.88 -7.55 -39.09
CA ASP A 3 -40.80 -6.70 -38.63
C ASP A 3 -39.81 -7.52 -37.81
N GLN A 4 -38.60 -7.64 -38.32
CA GLN A 4 -37.50 -8.34 -37.69
C GLN A 4 -36.73 -7.33 -36.83
N LYS A 5 -36.96 -7.39 -35.53
CA LYS A 5 -36.28 -6.58 -34.51
C LYS A 5 -34.83 -7.10 -34.35
N LEU A 6 -33.89 -6.36 -34.91
CA LEU A 6 -32.47 -6.54 -34.69
C LEU A 6 -32.13 -6.24 -33.20
N ARG A 7 -31.84 -7.29 -32.44
CA ARG A 7 -31.22 -7.15 -31.12
C ARG A 7 -29.73 -7.03 -31.31
N GLY A 8 -29.22 -5.81 -31.22
CA GLY A 8 -27.81 -5.55 -31.04
C GLY A 8 -27.39 -6.01 -29.62
N SER A 9 -26.65 -7.09 -29.56
CA SER A 9 -25.94 -7.48 -28.36
C SER A 9 -24.71 -6.58 -28.23
N GLU A 10 -24.83 -5.50 -27.50
CA GLU A 10 -23.66 -4.79 -27.01
C GLU A 10 -23.00 -5.66 -25.95
N ASN A 11 -22.06 -6.51 -26.37
CA ASN A 11 -21.06 -7.08 -25.51
C ASN A 11 -20.13 -5.92 -25.06
N GLN A 12 -20.46 -5.26 -23.97
CA GLN A 12 -19.49 -4.52 -23.21
C GLN A 12 -18.54 -5.57 -22.61
N GLU A 13 -17.45 -5.86 -23.33
CA GLU A 13 -16.27 -6.47 -22.73
C GLU A 13 -15.81 -5.53 -21.64
N ASN A 14 -16.12 -5.87 -20.40
CA ASN A 14 -15.57 -5.24 -19.22
C ASN A 14 -14.09 -5.62 -19.18
N VAL A 15 -13.26 -4.88 -19.92
CA VAL A 15 -11.82 -5.03 -19.88
C VAL A 15 -11.40 -4.67 -18.46
N ASP A 16 -11.11 -5.69 -17.68
CA ASP A 16 -10.56 -5.58 -16.32
C ASP A 16 -9.17 -4.90 -16.44
N VAL A 17 -9.17 -3.57 -16.54
CA VAL A 17 -7.96 -2.78 -16.75
C VAL A 17 -7.17 -2.79 -15.45
N ARG A 18 -6.22 -3.72 -15.37
CA ARG A 18 -5.30 -3.80 -14.24
C ARG A 18 -4.45 -2.54 -14.17
N ARG A 19 -4.29 -2.02 -12.96
CA ARG A 19 -3.50 -0.83 -12.67
C ARG A 19 -2.30 -1.18 -11.80
N PRO A 20 -1.17 -0.46 -11.94
CA PRO A 20 -0.06 -0.63 -11.02
C PRO A 20 -0.46 -0.23 -9.60
N ALA A 21 0.17 -0.85 -8.61
CA ALA A 21 0.01 -0.54 -7.21
C ALA A 21 1.34 -0.15 -6.56
N ALA A 22 1.32 0.86 -5.72
CA ALA A 22 2.39 1.20 -4.79
C ALA A 22 1.95 0.79 -3.39
N PHE A 23 2.69 -0.14 -2.81
CA PHE A 23 2.54 -0.53 -1.41
C PHE A 23 3.54 0.25 -0.58
N LEU A 24 3.09 0.96 0.43
CA LEU A 24 3.93 1.77 1.29
C LEU A 24 3.84 1.25 2.72
N ASP A 25 4.97 0.99 3.37
CA ASP A 25 4.93 0.84 4.81
C ASP A 25 4.48 2.16 5.45
N ARG A 26 3.99 2.10 6.66
CA ARG A 26 3.48 3.24 7.38
C ARG A 26 4.59 3.92 8.19
N ASP A 27 5.06 3.23 9.22
CA ASP A 27 5.99 3.76 10.20
C ASP A 27 7.43 3.69 9.65
N GLY A 28 8.12 4.82 9.53
CA GLY A 28 9.45 4.92 8.92
C GLY A 28 9.44 5.16 7.40
N VAL A 29 8.25 5.20 6.77
CA VAL A 29 8.07 5.50 5.33
C VAL A 29 7.13 6.67 5.12
N LEU A 30 5.90 6.60 5.63
CA LEU A 30 4.93 7.69 5.52
C LEU A 30 5.02 8.63 6.71
N ASN A 31 5.09 8.10 7.91
CA ASN A 31 5.20 8.89 9.14
C ASN A 31 6.43 8.49 9.97
N ILE A 32 6.89 9.40 10.79
CA ILE A 32 7.93 9.13 11.78
C ILE A 32 7.44 8.03 12.74
N ASP A 33 8.31 7.05 13.01
CA ASP A 33 8.06 6.01 14.00
C ASP A 33 8.48 6.50 15.40
N HIS A 34 7.53 6.86 16.24
CA HIS A 34 7.76 7.22 17.63
C HIS A 34 7.74 6.02 18.58
N GLY A 35 7.79 4.80 18.04
CA GLY A 35 7.60 3.57 18.79
C GLY A 35 6.12 3.30 19.08
N TYR A 36 5.55 2.34 18.34
CA TYR A 36 4.11 2.01 18.44
C TYR A 36 3.17 3.20 18.20
N THR A 37 3.43 3.99 17.16
CA THR A 37 2.64 5.16 16.77
C THR A 37 1.18 4.75 16.46
N HIS A 38 0.20 5.28 17.24
CA HIS A 38 -1.20 4.88 17.13
C HIS A 38 -2.19 6.00 17.45
N ARG A 39 -1.76 7.11 18.08
CA ARG A 39 -2.64 8.22 18.43
C ARG A 39 -2.63 9.27 17.31
N PRO A 40 -3.79 9.79 16.87
CA PRO A 40 -3.88 10.79 15.79
C PRO A 40 -2.95 12.01 15.95
N GLU A 41 -2.68 12.42 17.18
CA GLU A 41 -1.82 13.56 17.51
C GLU A 41 -0.33 13.29 17.26
N GLN A 42 0.05 12.01 17.14
CA GLN A 42 1.41 11.58 16.85
C GLN A 42 1.73 11.58 15.35
N LEU A 43 0.78 11.98 14.48
CA LEU A 43 1.03 12.00 13.05
C LEU A 43 2.05 13.10 12.72
N GLU A 44 3.22 12.67 12.33
CA GLU A 44 4.31 13.48 11.83
C GLU A 44 4.78 12.88 10.50
N TRP A 45 4.53 13.57 9.39
CA TRP A 45 4.88 13.07 8.07
C TRP A 45 6.39 13.05 7.87
N ILE A 46 6.89 12.00 7.22
CA ILE A 46 8.23 11.98 6.66
C ILE A 46 8.27 12.94 5.48
N ASP A 47 9.42 13.59 5.28
CA ASP A 47 9.60 14.57 4.20
C ASP A 47 9.25 13.98 2.83
N GLY A 48 8.44 14.72 2.10
CA GLY A 48 7.93 14.31 0.80
C GLY A 48 6.85 13.23 0.81
N ALA A 49 6.38 12.72 1.98
CA ALA A 49 5.42 11.63 2.01
C ALA A 49 4.04 12.00 1.42
N PRO A 50 3.37 13.11 1.78
CA PRO A 50 2.13 13.50 1.13
C PRO A 50 2.29 13.76 -0.37
N GLU A 51 3.41 14.36 -0.79
CA GLU A 51 3.72 14.58 -2.19
C GLU A 51 3.91 13.26 -2.94
N ALA A 52 4.60 12.28 -2.36
CA ALA A 52 4.79 10.95 -2.93
C ALA A 52 3.46 10.28 -3.23
N VAL A 53 2.53 10.30 -2.27
CA VAL A 53 1.17 9.74 -2.45
C VAL A 53 0.43 10.46 -3.56
N ARG A 54 0.50 11.80 -3.62
CA ARG A 54 -0.12 12.60 -4.68
C ARG A 54 0.44 12.25 -6.07
N LEU A 55 1.77 12.11 -6.19
CA LEU A 55 2.43 11.73 -7.45
C LEU A 55 1.98 10.35 -7.92
N LEU A 56 1.87 9.37 -7.02
CA LEU A 56 1.36 8.02 -7.33
C LEU A 56 -0.09 8.08 -7.83
N ASN A 57 -0.96 8.84 -7.15
CA ASN A 57 -2.34 9.03 -7.59
C ASN A 57 -2.41 9.64 -8.99
N GLN A 58 -1.60 10.68 -9.28
CA GLN A 58 -1.54 11.33 -10.60
C GLN A 58 -1.01 10.40 -11.68
N ALA A 59 -0.08 9.51 -11.35
CA ALA A 59 0.46 8.51 -12.27
C ALA A 59 -0.48 7.29 -12.45
N GLY A 60 -1.65 7.29 -11.81
CA GLY A 60 -2.67 6.25 -11.97
C GLY A 60 -2.42 4.99 -11.13
N TYR A 61 -1.54 5.01 -10.14
CA TYR A 61 -1.34 3.90 -9.22
C TYR A 61 -2.49 3.76 -8.22
N PHE A 62 -2.81 2.52 -7.85
CA PHE A 62 -3.41 2.28 -6.54
C PHE A 62 -2.35 2.53 -5.47
N VAL A 63 -2.73 3.18 -4.38
CA VAL A 63 -1.84 3.44 -3.25
C VAL A 63 -2.38 2.70 -2.03
N PHE A 64 -1.60 1.74 -1.53
CA PHE A 64 -1.94 0.94 -0.36
C PHE A 64 -0.92 1.15 0.75
N VAL A 65 -1.41 1.24 1.98
CA VAL A 65 -0.57 1.15 3.17
C VAL A 65 -0.57 -0.29 3.66
N VAL A 66 0.62 -0.85 3.93
CA VAL A 66 0.80 -2.22 4.44
C VAL A 66 1.72 -2.20 5.66
N THR A 67 1.18 -2.38 6.86
CA THR A 67 1.90 -2.11 8.11
C THR A 67 1.77 -3.22 9.16
N ASN A 68 2.88 -3.56 9.83
CA ASN A 68 2.90 -4.46 10.99
C ASN A 68 2.54 -3.70 12.26
N GLN A 69 1.38 -3.97 12.85
CA GLN A 69 0.87 -3.30 14.04
C GLN A 69 0.89 -4.22 15.28
N SER A 70 2.08 -4.66 15.65
CA SER A 70 2.27 -5.62 16.76
C SER A 70 1.88 -5.07 18.14
N GLY A 71 1.72 -3.77 18.29
CA GLY A 71 1.22 -3.15 19.52
C GLY A 71 -0.15 -3.65 19.93
N ILE A 72 -0.97 -4.09 18.95
CA ILE A 72 -2.29 -4.70 19.22
C ILE A 72 -2.09 -6.03 19.95
N ALA A 73 -1.26 -6.94 19.40
CA ALA A 73 -0.98 -8.23 20.06
C ALA A 73 -0.30 -8.08 21.43
N ARG A 74 0.45 -6.99 21.62
CA ARG A 74 1.11 -6.65 22.89
C ARG A 74 0.19 -5.95 23.90
N GLY A 75 -1.04 -5.60 23.50
CA GLY A 75 -2.02 -4.92 24.35
C GLY A 75 -1.71 -3.45 24.63
N TYR A 76 -0.90 -2.80 23.81
CA TYR A 76 -0.57 -1.37 23.98
C TYR A 76 -1.68 -0.46 23.47
N TYR A 77 -2.42 -0.89 22.46
CA TYR A 77 -3.59 -0.23 21.87
C TYR A 77 -4.44 -1.27 21.12
N ASP A 78 -5.63 -0.89 20.74
CA ASP A 78 -6.58 -1.75 20.02
C ASP A 78 -6.65 -1.42 18.51
N GLU A 79 -7.46 -2.17 17.79
CA GLU A 79 -7.70 -1.92 16.36
C GLU A 79 -8.45 -0.59 16.11
N ALA A 80 -9.25 -0.12 17.08
CA ALA A 80 -9.95 1.15 16.93
C ALA A 80 -8.97 2.32 16.90
N ALA A 81 -7.90 2.26 17.73
CA ALA A 81 -6.82 3.25 17.69
C ALA A 81 -6.10 3.27 16.34
N VAL A 82 -5.79 2.10 15.77
CA VAL A 82 -5.17 2.01 14.43
C VAL A 82 -6.07 2.60 13.36
N LYS A 83 -7.35 2.26 13.36
CA LYS A 83 -8.34 2.80 12.41
C LYS A 83 -8.50 4.32 12.53
N SER A 84 -8.49 4.85 13.77
CA SER A 84 -8.52 6.28 14.04
C SER A 84 -7.29 7.00 13.49
N PHE A 85 -6.10 6.42 13.68
CA PHE A 85 -4.86 6.95 13.12
C PHE A 85 -4.88 6.96 11.59
N HIS A 86 -5.32 5.85 10.94
CA HIS A 86 -5.47 5.77 9.49
C HIS A 86 -6.50 6.79 8.95
N ALA A 87 -7.60 7.01 9.64
CA ALA A 87 -8.58 8.04 9.29
C ALA A 87 -7.97 9.45 9.36
N ARG A 88 -7.15 9.74 10.38
CA ARG A 88 -6.40 10.99 10.48
C ARG A 88 -5.43 11.16 9.31
N MET A 89 -4.65 10.11 8.96
CA MET A 89 -3.76 10.14 7.80
C MET A 89 -4.53 10.46 6.51
N GLN A 90 -5.65 9.78 6.29
CA GLN A 90 -6.47 9.98 5.08
C GLN A 90 -7.02 11.40 4.98
N ASN A 91 -7.53 11.95 6.10
CA ASN A 91 -8.06 13.31 6.15
C ASN A 91 -6.95 14.36 5.88
N ASP A 92 -5.76 14.13 6.43
CA ASP A 92 -4.63 15.04 6.23
C ASP A 92 -4.12 14.97 4.78
N LEU A 93 -3.98 13.77 4.21
CA LEU A 93 -3.61 13.56 2.80
C LEU A 93 -4.59 14.25 1.84
N ALA A 94 -5.89 14.24 2.16
CA ALA A 94 -6.90 14.89 1.33
C ALA A 94 -6.64 16.41 1.20
N SER A 95 -6.14 17.06 2.26
CA SER A 95 -5.76 18.47 2.22
C SER A 95 -4.56 18.75 1.28
N HIS A 96 -3.76 17.72 0.98
CA HIS A 96 -2.64 17.76 0.03
C HIS A 96 -3.03 17.27 -1.38
N GLY A 97 -4.32 17.01 -1.64
CA GLY A 97 -4.80 16.44 -2.90
C GLY A 97 -4.31 15.01 -3.15
N ALA A 98 -4.07 14.27 -2.08
CA ALA A 98 -3.57 12.90 -2.06
C ALA A 98 -4.56 11.96 -1.37
N ARG A 99 -4.53 10.66 -1.72
CA ARG A 99 -5.36 9.63 -1.05
C ARG A 99 -4.67 8.29 -1.03
N VAL A 100 -4.93 7.52 0.01
CA VAL A 100 -4.67 6.08 0.10
C VAL A 100 -5.95 5.34 -0.29
N ASP A 101 -5.85 4.35 -1.17
CA ASP A 101 -7.01 3.58 -1.63
C ASP A 101 -7.44 2.53 -0.60
N ALA A 102 -6.49 1.92 0.14
CA ALA A 102 -6.79 1.05 1.28
C ALA A 102 -5.61 0.95 2.26
N PHE A 103 -5.95 0.64 3.52
CA PHE A 103 -4.99 0.36 4.59
C PHE A 103 -5.10 -1.11 5.01
N TYR A 104 -4.00 -1.84 4.92
CA TYR A 104 -3.87 -3.22 5.39
C TYR A 104 -2.91 -3.25 6.56
N TYR A 105 -3.28 -3.93 7.64
CA TYR A 105 -2.41 -4.05 8.80
C TYR A 105 -2.45 -5.46 9.38
N CYS A 106 -1.33 -5.87 9.96
CA CYS A 106 -1.23 -7.12 10.70
C CYS A 106 -1.23 -6.83 12.20
N PRO A 107 -2.24 -7.29 12.96
CA PRO A 107 -2.30 -7.10 14.41
C PRO A 107 -1.48 -8.13 15.19
N HIS A 108 -0.96 -9.18 14.53
CA HIS A 108 -0.38 -10.35 15.18
C HIS A 108 1.11 -10.16 15.51
N HIS A 109 1.54 -10.84 16.57
CA HIS A 109 2.96 -11.03 16.91
C HIS A 109 3.13 -12.30 17.74
N PRO A 110 4.10 -13.22 17.43
CA PRO A 110 4.25 -14.48 18.17
C PRO A 110 4.48 -14.29 19.67
N GLU A 111 5.14 -13.21 20.06
CA GLU A 111 5.38 -12.83 21.46
C GLU A 111 4.32 -11.87 22.03
N GLY A 112 3.13 -11.83 21.44
CA GLY A 112 2.02 -11.00 21.93
C GLY A 112 1.52 -11.48 23.30
N THR A 113 0.99 -10.56 24.11
CA THR A 113 0.36 -10.87 25.40
C THR A 113 -1.11 -11.24 25.25
N ILE A 114 -1.76 -10.80 24.15
CA ILE A 114 -3.14 -11.17 23.82
C ILE A 114 -3.13 -12.52 23.11
N LYS A 115 -3.55 -13.58 23.79
CA LYS A 115 -3.45 -14.99 23.34
C LYS A 115 -4.01 -15.23 21.93
N SER A 116 -5.14 -14.63 21.58
CA SER A 116 -5.77 -14.77 20.25
C SER A 116 -4.97 -14.15 19.12
N LEU A 117 -4.05 -13.22 19.42
CA LEU A 117 -3.21 -12.50 18.47
C LEU A 117 -1.72 -12.92 18.56
N ALA A 118 -1.38 -13.72 19.56
CA ALA A 118 -0.03 -14.27 19.77
C ALA A 118 0.23 -15.46 18.84
N ILE A 119 0.22 -15.24 17.55
CA ILE A 119 0.33 -16.27 16.51
C ILE A 119 1.34 -15.90 15.42
N ASN A 120 1.91 -16.92 14.78
CA ASN A 120 2.56 -16.79 13.49
C ASN A 120 1.48 -16.72 12.41
N CYS A 121 1.49 -15.69 11.61
CA CYS A 121 0.50 -15.49 10.56
C CYS A 121 1.17 -15.16 9.21
N ARG A 122 0.43 -15.33 8.12
CA ARG A 122 0.89 -14.98 6.77
C ARG A 122 0.80 -13.48 6.48
N CYS A 123 -0.07 -12.73 7.21
CA CYS A 123 -0.25 -11.30 7.00
C CYS A 123 0.91 -10.45 7.52
N ARG A 124 1.65 -10.91 8.55
CA ARG A 124 2.80 -10.18 9.08
C ARG A 124 3.98 -10.23 8.10
N LYS A 125 4.49 -9.06 7.70
CA LYS A 125 5.75 -8.96 6.95
C LYS A 125 6.88 -9.63 7.77
N PRO A 126 7.71 -10.48 7.18
CA PRO A 126 7.99 -10.65 5.74
C PRO A 126 6.98 -11.54 4.98
N GLY A 127 5.88 -11.99 5.58
CA GLY A 127 4.83 -12.68 4.86
C GLY A 127 4.10 -11.75 3.87
N PRO A 128 3.67 -12.25 2.70
CA PRO A 128 3.03 -11.45 1.66
C PRO A 128 1.52 -11.25 1.84
N GLY A 129 0.92 -11.73 2.94
CA GLY A 129 -0.53 -11.87 3.09
C GLY A 129 -1.32 -10.56 2.94
N MET A 130 -0.78 -9.42 3.39
CA MET A 130 -1.45 -8.12 3.18
C MET A 130 -1.48 -7.72 1.69
N LEU A 131 -0.42 -8.01 0.95
CA LEU A 131 -0.33 -7.73 -0.49
C LEU A 131 -1.25 -8.69 -1.27
N GLU A 132 -1.33 -9.95 -0.84
CA GLU A 132 -2.25 -10.95 -1.42
C GLU A 132 -3.71 -10.54 -1.20
N GLN A 133 -4.03 -10.04 -0.01
CA GLN A 133 -5.36 -9.52 0.29
C GLN A 133 -5.71 -8.35 -0.65
N ALA A 134 -4.83 -7.37 -0.80
CA ALA A 134 -5.03 -6.27 -1.74
C ALA A 134 -5.27 -6.78 -3.18
N ALA A 135 -4.49 -7.77 -3.64
CA ALA A 135 -4.65 -8.33 -4.98
C ALA A 135 -5.93 -9.15 -5.18
N SER A 136 -6.55 -9.62 -4.11
CA SER A 136 -7.87 -10.27 -4.18
C SER A 136 -9.02 -9.27 -4.26
N GLU A 137 -8.82 -8.04 -3.80
CA GLU A 137 -9.82 -6.99 -3.72
C GLU A 137 -9.72 -5.99 -4.89
N TRP A 138 -8.53 -5.84 -5.50
CA TRP A 138 -8.22 -4.83 -6.50
C TRP A 138 -7.58 -5.42 -7.75
N PRO A 139 -7.89 -4.92 -8.96
CA PRO A 139 -7.30 -5.39 -10.22
C PRO A 139 -5.86 -4.85 -10.38
N ILE A 140 -4.90 -5.50 -9.71
CA ILE A 140 -3.51 -5.05 -9.64
C ILE A 140 -2.67 -5.65 -10.78
N ASP A 141 -1.92 -4.81 -11.49
CA ASP A 141 -0.80 -5.21 -12.34
C ASP A 141 0.47 -5.37 -11.50
N ARG A 142 0.76 -6.60 -11.06
CA ARG A 142 1.96 -6.89 -10.26
C ARG A 142 3.26 -6.52 -10.98
N GLY A 143 3.32 -6.71 -12.30
CA GLY A 143 4.53 -6.44 -13.09
C GLY A 143 4.97 -4.98 -13.09
N ALA A 144 4.02 -4.06 -12.83
CA ALA A 144 4.24 -2.63 -12.73
C ALA A 144 4.16 -2.10 -11.29
N SER A 145 4.02 -3.00 -10.30
CA SER A 145 3.84 -2.64 -8.88
C SER A 145 5.15 -2.73 -8.10
N PHE A 146 5.22 -2.02 -6.98
CA PHE A 146 6.36 -2.05 -6.07
C PHE A 146 5.92 -1.82 -4.62
N LEU A 147 6.83 -2.15 -3.68
CA LEU A 147 6.67 -1.84 -2.27
C LEU A 147 7.86 -0.99 -1.80
N VAL A 148 7.59 0.07 -1.05
CA VAL A 148 8.59 0.88 -0.35
C VAL A 148 8.50 0.59 1.14
N GLY A 149 9.61 0.21 1.76
CA GLY A 149 9.71 -0.07 3.19
C GLY A 149 11.06 0.30 3.78
N ASP A 150 11.10 0.57 5.07
CA ASP A 150 12.32 0.93 5.80
C ASP A 150 13.05 -0.29 6.38
N LYS A 151 12.39 -1.46 6.42
CA LYS A 151 12.92 -2.71 6.99
C LYS A 151 13.14 -3.78 5.93
N ASP A 152 14.05 -4.72 6.21
CA ASP A 152 14.30 -5.85 5.31
C ASP A 152 13.08 -6.77 5.16
N GLU A 153 12.23 -6.83 6.18
CA GLU A 153 10.96 -7.56 6.13
C GLU A 153 9.99 -7.02 5.09
N ASP A 154 10.05 -5.73 4.75
CA ASP A 154 9.23 -5.11 3.71
C ASP A 154 9.68 -5.58 2.32
N VAL A 155 10.99 -5.50 2.09
CA VAL A 155 11.59 -5.96 0.83
C VAL A 155 11.36 -7.46 0.63
N ALA A 156 11.48 -8.25 1.70
CA ALA A 156 11.21 -9.69 1.67
C ALA A 156 9.72 -9.98 1.37
N ALA A 157 8.79 -9.22 1.94
CA ALA A 157 7.36 -9.35 1.64
C ALA A 157 7.05 -9.03 0.17
N ALA A 158 7.68 -7.98 -0.39
CA ALA A 158 7.57 -7.64 -1.80
C ALA A 158 8.07 -8.78 -2.70
N HIS A 159 9.24 -9.34 -2.41
CA HIS A 159 9.79 -10.46 -3.17
C HIS A 159 8.91 -11.72 -3.07
N ALA A 160 8.38 -12.02 -1.87
CA ALA A 160 7.46 -13.15 -1.68
C ALA A 160 6.14 -12.98 -2.43
N PHE A 161 5.73 -11.74 -2.74
CA PHE A 161 4.58 -11.41 -3.58
C PHE A 161 4.91 -11.28 -5.07
N ASN A 162 6.19 -11.44 -5.46
CA ASN A 162 6.71 -11.27 -6.83
C ASN A 162 6.54 -9.85 -7.39
N ILE A 163 6.81 -8.85 -6.57
CA ILE A 163 6.93 -7.44 -6.99
C ILE A 163 8.30 -6.86 -6.57
N ARG A 164 8.62 -5.70 -7.09
CA ARG A 164 9.84 -4.96 -6.71
C ARG A 164 9.73 -4.46 -5.28
N GLY A 165 10.71 -4.76 -4.43
CA GLY A 165 10.93 -4.15 -3.13
C GLY A 165 11.95 -3.00 -3.22
N VAL A 166 11.65 -1.89 -2.58
CA VAL A 166 12.50 -0.70 -2.50
C VAL A 166 12.80 -0.41 -1.03
N LYS A 167 14.07 -0.53 -0.66
CA LYS A 167 14.52 -0.15 0.67
C LYS A 167 14.61 1.38 0.76
N PHE A 168 14.03 1.95 1.79
CA PHE A 168 13.98 3.39 2.02
C PHE A 168 14.62 3.78 3.34
N ASP A 169 15.34 4.90 3.35
CA ASP A 169 15.82 5.57 4.55
C ASP A 169 15.51 7.07 4.42
N PHE A 170 14.55 7.56 5.18
CA PHE A 170 14.08 8.95 5.13
C PHE A 170 15.16 9.99 5.48
N ARG A 171 16.26 9.56 6.09
CA ARG A 171 17.41 10.44 6.39
C ARG A 171 18.28 10.72 5.17
N MET A 172 18.15 9.92 4.13
CA MET A 172 19.00 10.02 2.93
C MET A 172 18.34 10.84 1.83
N GLU A 173 17.03 10.76 1.68
CA GLU A 173 16.29 11.46 0.64
C GLU A 173 14.79 11.55 0.95
N PRO A 174 14.05 12.53 0.37
CA PRO A 174 12.60 12.59 0.47
C PRO A 174 11.90 11.40 -0.21
N LEU A 175 10.78 10.94 0.34
CA LEU A 175 10.01 9.84 -0.24
C LEU A 175 9.53 10.15 -1.68
N ALA A 176 9.21 11.41 -1.97
CA ALA A 176 8.78 11.85 -3.29
C ALA A 176 9.82 11.56 -4.38
N ASP A 177 11.12 11.65 -4.08
CA ASP A 177 12.19 11.40 -5.04
C ASP A 177 12.32 9.91 -5.36
N VAL A 178 12.15 9.03 -4.35
CA VAL A 178 12.07 7.59 -4.55
C VAL A 178 10.91 7.25 -5.48
N VAL A 179 9.74 7.81 -5.20
CA VAL A 179 8.52 7.56 -6.00
C VAL A 179 8.69 8.06 -7.45
N ARG A 180 9.26 9.24 -7.67
CA ARG A 180 9.54 9.74 -9.04
C ARG A 180 10.41 8.78 -9.82
N ARG A 181 11.47 8.23 -9.20
CA ARG A 181 12.35 7.24 -9.86
C ARG A 181 11.60 5.96 -10.21
N GLU A 182 10.76 5.45 -9.30
CA GLU A 182 10.00 4.20 -9.56
C GLU A 182 8.96 4.39 -10.66
N ILE A 183 8.24 5.52 -10.69
CA ILE A 183 7.31 5.86 -11.78
C ILE A 183 8.05 5.95 -13.12
N ALA A 184 9.17 6.67 -13.18
CA ALA A 184 9.97 6.81 -14.40
C ALA A 184 10.53 5.47 -14.91
N ALA A 185 11.00 4.60 -14.00
CA ALA A 185 11.48 3.27 -14.34
C ALA A 185 10.38 2.39 -14.96
N GLN A 186 9.13 2.52 -14.52
CA GLN A 186 8.00 1.76 -15.07
C GLN A 186 7.58 2.28 -16.44
N LEU A 187 7.59 3.58 -16.68
CA LEU A 187 7.30 4.17 -17.99
C LEU A 187 8.33 3.69 -19.04
N GLY A 188 9.62 3.71 -18.74
CA GLY A 188 10.66 3.23 -19.64
C GLY A 188 10.62 1.71 -19.90
N ARG A 189 9.95 0.91 -19.04
CA ARG A 189 9.71 -0.53 -19.29
C ARG A 189 8.55 -0.77 -20.25
N LYS A 190 7.49 0.07 -20.18
CA LYS A 190 6.35 -0.03 -21.12
C LYS A 190 6.75 0.28 -22.54
N GLU A 191 7.62 1.26 -22.76
CA GLU A 191 8.13 1.64 -24.09
C GLU A 191 9.01 0.55 -24.74
N ARG A 192 9.64 -0.33 -23.95
CA ARG A 192 10.54 -1.40 -24.43
C ARG A 192 9.86 -2.75 -24.63
N ARG A 193 8.56 -2.89 -24.39
CA ARG A 193 7.81 -4.10 -24.73
C ARG A 193 7.45 -4.04 -26.21
N PRO A 194 8.05 -4.91 -27.10
CA PRO A 194 7.58 -5.02 -28.47
C PRO A 194 6.12 -5.51 -28.50
N LEU A 195 5.37 -5.00 -29.47
CA LEU A 195 4.01 -5.44 -29.80
C LEU A 195 3.96 -6.91 -30.16
#